data_1914b463eb74e4722efdcfa3506b2461
#
_entry.id   1914b463eb74e4722efdcfa3506b2461
#
_cell.length_a   1.000
_cell.length_b   1.000
_cell.length_c   1.000
_cell.angle_alpha   90.00
_cell.angle_beta   90.00
_cell.angle_gamma   90.00
#
_symmetry.space_group_name_H-M   'P 1'
#
loop_
_entity.id
_entity.type
_entity.pdbx_description
1 polymer ?
#
loop_
_entity_poly.entity_id
_entity_poly.type
_entity_poly.pdbx_seq_one_letter_code
_entity_poly.pdbx_strand_id
1 'polypeptide(L)'
;MRRLGMSQCVIAGGFVFGLLATMGACADDRPAFGNRKTEFNPGNDAAVVETPDCQLQCSVDGRSVIETCTGAIVQECAAELACGAGTCMTPCAAAEADRSSNGCEFYFQSPQMARSTPASCYAAYIVNTSLQPVDLSVELEGKSLDVSKALFRTAPGSADLIPHTGSIEPGESAIVFLSEFTPQQALPVDWKQNYIGCPAGVVPASYVNRIRRGTDMGNSFRLKTNVPVSVATIFPFGGAESYIPSATLVLPVASWAKEHILVNGWEASEAGRPSAQIVASEDDTEVTIIPKHDIQDGEGVTGGRAGHPATYRLGKGQHLQIVQQKELTGSIVTSTKPTTIFGGNSCAFVPALALACDTLSQQIPAFEQWGAEYVAVGYRPRLGNEHEPLPYRIVAARDGTILDYDPAIPAGAPTILNAGEMAVFQAGSGDAFVVRTQDTEHPI
;
A
#
# COMPACT_ATOMS: atom_id res chain seq x y z
N MET A 1 -54.23 23.75 9.88
CA MET A 1 -55.11 23.18 10.88
C MET A 1 -55.03 21.67 10.85
N ARG A 2 -54.56 21.06 11.94
CA ARG A 2 -54.61 19.74 12.55
C ARG A 2 -53.23 19.38 13.12
N ARG A 3 -53.17 19.50 14.24
CA ARG A 3 -53.02 19.10 15.62
C ARG A 3 -52.00 17.97 15.84
N LEU A 4 -50.96 18.35 16.61
CA LEU A 4 -50.02 17.53 17.35
C LEU A 4 -50.76 16.54 18.31
N GLY A 5 -50.18 15.33 18.47
CA GLY A 5 -50.46 14.41 19.57
C GLY A 5 -49.19 14.17 20.36
N MET A 6 -49.06 14.88 21.48
CA MET A 6 -48.11 14.57 22.53
C MET A 6 -48.70 13.42 23.39
N SER A 7 -47.94 12.37 23.63
CA SER A 7 -48.26 11.38 24.67
C SER A 7 -47.35 11.61 25.87
N GLN A 8 -47.97 11.94 27.00
CA GLN A 8 -47.33 12.10 28.29
C GLN A 8 -47.15 10.74 28.95
N CYS A 9 -45.97 10.45 29.44
CA CYS A 9 -45.75 9.40 30.43
C CYS A 9 -45.77 10.01 31.83
N VAL A 10 -46.69 9.49 32.67
CA VAL A 10 -46.90 9.84 34.08
C VAL A 10 -45.86 9.10 34.93
N ILE A 11 -45.18 9.85 35.81
CA ILE A 11 -44.32 9.30 36.86
C ILE A 11 -45.18 9.01 38.09
N ALA A 12 -45.13 7.79 38.57
CA ALA A 12 -45.56 7.43 39.93
C ALA A 12 -44.38 6.79 40.67
N GLY A 13 -43.99 7.43 41.74
CA GLY A 13 -42.89 6.97 42.59
C GLY A 13 -43.32 5.92 43.61
N GLY A 14 -42.34 5.16 44.11
CA GLY A 14 -42.47 4.43 45.38
C GLY A 14 -41.66 3.16 45.50
N PHE A 15 -40.67 3.20 46.39
CA PHE A 15 -40.07 2.17 47.24
C PHE A 15 -39.12 1.08 46.68
N VAL A 16 -37.89 1.23 47.08
CA VAL A 16 -36.79 0.31 47.45
C VAL A 16 -37.11 -1.18 47.47
N PHE A 17 -36.42 -1.97 46.60
CA PHE A 17 -35.75 -3.24 46.94
C PHE A 17 -34.79 -3.60 45.78
N GLY A 18 -33.58 -4.02 46.15
CA GLY A 18 -32.51 -4.31 45.19
C GLY A 18 -32.81 -5.53 44.33
N LEU A 19 -32.60 -5.38 43.04
CA LEU A 19 -32.44 -6.48 42.09
C LEU A 19 -31.35 -6.07 41.07
N LEU A 20 -30.34 -6.92 40.95
CA LEU A 20 -29.37 -6.86 39.89
C LEU A 20 -30.10 -6.88 38.53
N ALA A 21 -30.10 -5.77 37.83
CA ALA A 21 -30.52 -5.73 36.46
C ALA A 21 -29.32 -6.17 35.59
N THR A 22 -29.38 -7.38 35.09
CA THR A 22 -28.54 -7.81 33.95
C THR A 22 -28.94 -6.96 32.74
N MET A 23 -28.05 -6.10 32.27
CA MET A 23 -28.22 -5.47 30.98
C MET A 23 -28.08 -6.56 29.89
N GLY A 24 -29.21 -7.02 29.40
CA GLY A 24 -29.29 -7.80 28.19
C GLY A 24 -28.99 -6.84 27.01
N ALA A 25 -27.79 -6.91 26.46
CA ALA A 25 -27.53 -6.34 25.15
C ALA A 25 -28.39 -7.12 24.15
N CYS A 26 -29.31 -6.44 23.47
CA CYS A 26 -29.97 -6.98 22.30
C CYS A 26 -28.92 -7.09 21.21
N ALA A 27 -28.25 -8.23 21.10
CA ALA A 27 -27.50 -8.59 19.90
C ALA A 27 -28.54 -9.03 18.87
N ASP A 28 -28.68 -8.27 17.79
CA ASP A 28 -29.40 -8.73 16.60
C ASP A 28 -28.65 -9.95 16.05
N ASP A 29 -29.29 -11.12 16.09
CA ASP A 29 -28.82 -12.34 15.45
C ASP A 29 -28.90 -12.18 13.92
N ARG A 30 -27.93 -11.51 13.31
CA ARG A 30 -27.71 -11.60 11.86
C ARG A 30 -26.83 -12.81 11.59
N PRO A 31 -27.23 -13.71 10.65
CA PRO A 31 -26.35 -14.80 10.26
C PRO A 31 -25.11 -14.19 9.60
N ALA A 32 -23.94 -14.33 10.23
CA ALA A 32 -22.67 -14.01 9.63
C ALA A 32 -22.49 -14.90 8.38
N PHE A 33 -21.98 -14.32 7.28
CA PHE A 33 -21.56 -15.09 6.13
C PHE A 33 -20.60 -16.20 6.60
N GLY A 34 -20.92 -17.46 6.29
CA GLY A 34 -20.05 -18.59 6.58
C GLY A 34 -20.42 -19.49 7.75
N ASN A 35 -21.43 -19.17 8.55
CA ASN A 35 -21.94 -20.14 9.53
C ASN A 35 -22.85 -21.18 8.86
N ARG A 36 -22.28 -22.18 8.19
CA ARG A 36 -22.93 -23.48 8.12
C ARG A 36 -23.08 -23.98 9.56
N LYS A 37 -24.28 -23.88 10.13
CA LYS A 37 -24.64 -24.70 11.28
C LYS A 37 -24.50 -26.15 10.83
N THR A 38 -23.38 -26.79 11.15
CA THR A 38 -23.33 -28.22 11.24
C THR A 38 -24.30 -28.57 12.35
N GLU A 39 -25.51 -29.02 11.99
CA GLU A 39 -26.39 -29.69 12.94
C GLU A 39 -25.60 -30.85 13.54
N PHE A 40 -25.29 -30.71 14.81
CA PHE A 40 -24.70 -31.76 15.60
C PHE A 40 -25.79 -32.82 15.77
N ASN A 41 -25.74 -33.86 14.95
CA ASN A 41 -26.61 -35.03 15.09
C ASN A 41 -25.89 -36.00 16.06
N PRO A 42 -26.35 -36.17 17.32
CA PRO A 42 -25.69 -37.08 18.26
C PRO A 42 -26.19 -38.53 18.03
N GLY A 43 -25.88 -39.09 16.89
CA GLY A 43 -26.24 -40.44 16.51
C GLY A 43 -25.11 -41.14 15.80
N ASN A 44 -24.37 -41.93 16.59
CA ASN A 44 -23.54 -43.05 16.16
C ASN A 44 -22.74 -42.91 14.87
N ASP A 45 -21.59 -42.24 15.00
CA ASP A 45 -20.34 -42.74 14.40
C ASP A 45 -19.23 -42.07 15.20
N ALA A 46 -18.30 -42.86 15.76
CA ALA A 46 -17.05 -42.33 16.25
C ALA A 46 -16.37 -41.69 15.02
N ALA A 47 -16.61 -40.41 14.82
CA ALA A 47 -15.85 -39.63 13.87
C ALA A 47 -14.38 -39.87 14.25
N VAL A 48 -13.63 -40.48 13.35
CA VAL A 48 -12.19 -40.40 13.39
C VAL A 48 -11.90 -38.93 13.53
N VAL A 49 -11.48 -38.52 14.71
CA VAL A 49 -10.91 -37.18 14.93
C VAL A 49 -9.66 -37.25 14.08
N GLU A 50 -9.75 -36.70 12.85
CA GLU A 50 -8.56 -36.39 12.08
C GLU A 50 -7.76 -35.50 13.01
N THR A 51 -6.66 -36.05 13.54
CA THR A 51 -5.69 -35.27 14.29
C THR A 51 -5.29 -34.16 13.32
N PRO A 52 -5.46 -32.87 13.67
CA PRO A 52 -5.05 -31.81 12.77
C PRO A 52 -3.61 -32.07 12.40
N ASP A 53 -3.33 -32.09 11.08
CA ASP A 53 -1.97 -32.24 10.57
C ASP A 53 -1.16 -31.08 11.15
N CYS A 54 -0.34 -31.37 12.17
CA CYS A 54 0.47 -30.39 12.84
C CYS A 54 1.55 -29.90 11.87
N GLN A 55 1.37 -28.71 11.35
CA GLN A 55 2.30 -28.11 10.41
C GLN A 55 3.43 -27.38 11.16
N LEU A 56 4.56 -27.25 10.49
CA LEU A 56 5.65 -26.41 10.98
C LEU A 56 5.44 -24.98 10.52
N GLN A 57 5.61 -24.03 11.42
CA GLN A 57 5.57 -22.60 11.13
C GLN A 57 6.71 -21.88 11.82
N CYS A 58 6.94 -20.63 11.45
CA CYS A 58 7.92 -19.78 12.12
C CYS A 58 7.35 -19.18 13.40
N SER A 59 8.19 -19.10 14.45
CA SER A 59 7.91 -18.27 15.62
C SER A 59 7.73 -16.79 15.21
N VAL A 60 7.02 -16.03 16.02
CA VAL A 60 6.74 -14.59 15.75
C VAL A 60 8.02 -13.76 15.59
N ASP A 61 9.10 -14.16 16.27
CA ASP A 61 10.40 -13.48 16.18
C ASP A 61 11.27 -13.98 14.99
N GLY A 62 10.77 -14.96 14.20
CA GLY A 62 11.46 -15.52 13.06
C GLY A 62 12.71 -16.34 13.38
N ARG A 63 12.92 -16.72 14.65
CA ARG A 63 14.13 -17.43 15.10
C ARG A 63 14.00 -18.93 15.25
N SER A 64 12.78 -19.42 15.32
CA SER A 64 12.52 -20.82 15.61
C SER A 64 11.45 -21.36 14.70
N VAL A 65 11.56 -22.65 14.43
CA VAL A 65 10.49 -23.45 13.82
C VAL A 65 9.66 -24.04 14.94
N ILE A 66 8.37 -23.82 14.93
CA ILE A 66 7.42 -24.31 15.93
C ILE A 66 6.36 -25.19 15.30
N GLU A 67 5.83 -26.12 16.06
CA GLU A 67 4.70 -26.94 15.68
C GLU A 67 3.38 -26.20 15.96
N THR A 68 2.49 -26.12 14.97
CA THR A 68 1.25 -25.33 15.06
C THR A 68 0.27 -25.85 16.13
N CYS A 69 0.25 -27.14 16.43
CA CYS A 69 -0.69 -27.74 17.37
C CYS A 69 -0.33 -27.47 18.84
N THR A 70 0.96 -27.51 19.16
CA THR A 70 1.45 -27.43 20.55
C THR A 70 2.17 -26.11 20.84
N GLY A 71 2.62 -25.40 19.81
CA GLY A 71 3.50 -24.25 19.95
C GLY A 71 4.93 -24.62 20.37
N ALA A 72 5.25 -25.94 20.40
CA ALA A 72 6.57 -26.40 20.81
C ALA A 72 7.64 -26.00 19.79
N ILE A 73 8.80 -25.56 20.28
CA ILE A 73 9.96 -25.29 19.42
C ILE A 73 10.51 -26.65 18.94
N VAL A 74 10.50 -26.86 17.63
CA VAL A 74 11.05 -28.04 16.96
C VAL A 74 12.52 -27.83 16.61
N GLN A 75 12.86 -26.57 16.22
CA GLN A 75 14.23 -26.21 15.85
C GLN A 75 14.47 -24.73 16.13
N GLU A 76 15.60 -24.40 16.75
CA GLU A 76 16.14 -23.04 16.79
C GLU A 76 17.04 -22.80 15.58
N CYS A 77 16.87 -21.68 14.90
CA CYS A 77 17.73 -21.31 13.78
C CYS A 77 19.07 -20.76 14.30
N ALA A 78 20.17 -21.14 13.63
CA ALA A 78 21.49 -20.59 13.91
C ALA A 78 21.47 -19.04 13.74
N ALA A 79 22.41 -18.34 14.36
CA ALA A 79 22.42 -16.87 14.43
C ALA A 79 22.44 -16.19 13.06
N GLU A 80 23.02 -16.85 12.05
CA GLU A 80 23.09 -16.39 10.65
C GLU A 80 21.88 -16.78 9.81
N LEU A 81 20.94 -17.56 10.37
CA LEU A 81 19.72 -18.03 9.69
C LEU A 81 18.47 -17.37 10.27
N ALA A 82 17.39 -17.42 9.52
CA ALA A 82 16.06 -17.03 9.93
C ALA A 82 15.05 -18.12 9.54
N CYS A 83 13.95 -18.21 10.24
CA CYS A 83 12.86 -19.09 9.87
C CYS A 83 12.03 -18.46 8.75
N GLY A 84 11.75 -19.21 7.70
CA GLY A 84 10.83 -18.90 6.62
C GLY A 84 10.10 -20.15 6.17
N ALA A 85 8.80 -20.08 5.96
CA ALA A 85 7.94 -21.22 5.59
C ALA A 85 8.17 -22.49 6.44
N GLY A 86 8.39 -22.31 7.76
CA GLY A 86 8.59 -23.42 8.70
C GLY A 86 9.95 -24.13 8.62
N THR A 87 10.97 -23.50 8.02
CA THR A 87 12.34 -24.03 7.94
C THR A 87 13.37 -22.94 8.17
N CYS A 88 14.57 -23.30 8.71
CA CYS A 88 15.68 -22.35 8.85
C CYS A 88 16.41 -22.19 7.51
N MET A 89 16.57 -20.96 7.06
CA MET A 89 17.23 -20.61 5.79
C MET A 89 17.96 -19.26 5.91
N THR A 90 18.62 -18.82 4.84
CA THR A 90 19.24 -17.48 4.85
C THR A 90 18.18 -16.38 5.06
N PRO A 91 18.50 -15.25 5.71
CA PRO A 91 17.51 -14.24 6.04
C PRO A 91 16.71 -13.70 4.83
N CYS A 92 17.38 -13.49 3.69
CA CYS A 92 16.70 -13.06 2.47
C CYS A 92 15.76 -14.14 1.90
N ALA A 93 16.18 -15.43 1.92
CA ALA A 93 15.31 -16.51 1.49
C ALA A 93 14.10 -16.69 2.42
N ALA A 94 14.27 -16.47 3.72
CA ALA A 94 13.16 -16.47 4.68
C ALA A 94 12.15 -15.36 4.37
N ALA A 95 12.63 -14.14 4.12
CA ALA A 95 11.78 -13.02 3.73
C ALA A 95 11.07 -13.25 2.38
N GLU A 96 11.73 -13.92 1.43
CA GLU A 96 11.11 -14.32 0.16
C GLU A 96 9.98 -15.34 0.37
N ALA A 97 10.19 -16.31 1.27
CA ALA A 97 9.17 -17.29 1.60
C ALA A 97 7.96 -16.68 2.32
N ASP A 98 8.17 -15.70 3.18
CA ASP A 98 7.12 -15.02 3.93
C ASP A 98 6.33 -14.00 3.09
N ARG A 99 6.89 -13.51 1.97
CA ARG A 99 6.26 -12.53 1.06
C ARG A 99 5.68 -11.30 1.79
N SER A 100 6.35 -10.87 2.83
CA SER A 100 5.94 -9.73 3.66
C SER A 100 6.41 -8.39 3.08
N SER A 101 6.24 -7.30 3.83
CA SER A 101 6.80 -5.97 3.49
C SER A 101 8.30 -5.85 3.72
N ASN A 102 8.92 -6.83 4.40
CA ASN A 102 10.36 -6.90 4.60
C ASN A 102 11.00 -7.73 3.48
N GLY A 103 12.16 -7.33 3.01
CA GLY A 103 12.87 -8.07 1.96
C GLY A 103 14.25 -7.52 1.69
N CYS A 104 14.91 -8.07 0.67
CA CYS A 104 16.30 -7.75 0.32
C CYS A 104 16.47 -7.09 -1.05
N GLU A 105 15.42 -6.99 -1.84
CA GLU A 105 15.46 -6.37 -3.16
C GLU A 105 14.20 -5.56 -3.42
N PHE A 106 14.38 -4.30 -3.82
CA PHE A 106 13.31 -3.34 -4.02
C PHE A 106 13.56 -2.54 -5.29
N TYR A 107 12.48 -2.14 -5.98
CA TYR A 107 12.53 -1.17 -7.07
C TYR A 107 11.51 -0.07 -6.81
N PHE A 108 11.92 1.16 -7.03
CA PHE A 108 11.07 2.33 -6.84
C PHE A 108 11.59 3.52 -7.64
N GLN A 109 10.72 4.47 -7.89
CA GLN A 109 11.00 5.70 -8.62
C GLN A 109 10.20 6.85 -7.99
N SER A 110 10.57 8.09 -8.31
CA SER A 110 9.80 9.24 -7.87
C SER A 110 8.37 9.19 -8.41
N PRO A 111 7.36 9.54 -7.62
CA PRO A 111 6.00 9.64 -8.09
C PRO A 111 5.85 10.75 -9.12
N GLN A 112 4.83 10.64 -9.97
CA GLN A 112 4.46 11.73 -10.85
C GLN A 112 3.89 12.88 -10.05
N MET A 113 4.51 14.06 -10.15
CA MET A 113 4.15 15.26 -9.41
C MET A 113 3.61 16.36 -10.32
N ALA A 114 2.85 17.29 -9.75
CA ALA A 114 2.44 18.52 -10.40
C ALA A 114 3.64 19.39 -10.79
N ARG A 115 3.40 20.41 -11.65
CA ARG A 115 4.44 21.21 -12.31
C ARG A 115 5.49 21.84 -11.39
N SER A 116 5.14 22.15 -10.17
CA SER A 116 5.95 22.99 -9.27
C SER A 116 7.04 22.26 -8.49
N THR A 117 6.99 20.94 -8.41
CA THR A 117 7.90 20.14 -7.54
C THR A 117 8.65 18.99 -8.21
N PRO A 118 8.59 18.79 -9.53
CA PRO A 118 9.27 17.66 -10.15
C PRO A 118 10.80 17.75 -9.96
N ALA A 119 11.44 16.58 -9.85
CA ALA A 119 12.87 16.43 -9.56
C ALA A 119 13.36 17.14 -8.27
N SER A 120 12.48 17.43 -7.34
CA SER A 120 12.84 17.77 -5.97
C SER A 120 13.57 16.59 -5.31
N CYS A 121 14.11 16.80 -4.11
CA CYS A 121 14.86 15.78 -3.41
C CYS A 121 14.05 14.50 -3.19
N TYR A 122 14.55 13.39 -3.70
CA TYR A 122 13.95 12.06 -3.54
C TYR A 122 14.83 11.21 -2.64
N ALA A 123 14.23 10.60 -1.61
CA ALA A 123 14.94 9.80 -0.63
C ALA A 123 14.21 8.49 -0.31
N ALA A 124 14.98 7.49 0.12
CA ALA A 124 14.46 6.26 0.71
C ALA A 124 14.87 6.17 2.18
N TYR A 125 13.92 5.83 3.04
CA TYR A 125 14.10 5.52 4.44
C TYR A 125 14.17 4.00 4.60
N ILE A 126 15.26 3.52 5.19
CA ILE A 126 15.57 2.10 5.35
C ILE A 126 15.62 1.78 6.82
N VAL A 127 14.88 0.79 7.25
CA VAL A 127 14.88 0.31 8.64
C VAL A 127 15.43 -1.10 8.68
N ASN A 128 16.49 -1.30 9.45
CA ASN A 128 17.01 -2.63 9.72
C ASN A 128 16.12 -3.32 10.75
N THR A 129 15.22 -4.18 10.26
CA THR A 129 14.34 -5.01 11.09
C THR A 129 14.95 -6.37 11.43
N SER A 130 16.16 -6.64 10.93
CA SER A 130 16.89 -7.89 11.14
C SER A 130 17.75 -7.84 12.40
N LEU A 131 18.40 -8.94 12.70
CA LEU A 131 19.33 -9.08 13.83
C LEU A 131 20.81 -8.98 13.43
N GLN A 132 21.04 -8.70 12.16
CA GLN A 132 22.38 -8.60 11.58
C GLN A 132 22.57 -7.21 10.98
N PRO A 133 23.81 -6.71 10.88
CA PRO A 133 24.10 -5.46 10.20
C PRO A 133 23.69 -5.52 8.71
N VAL A 134 23.11 -4.42 8.21
CA VAL A 134 22.68 -4.26 6.82
C VAL A 134 23.77 -3.56 6.02
N ASP A 135 24.23 -4.24 4.98
CA ASP A 135 24.96 -3.62 3.87
C ASP A 135 24.00 -3.42 2.69
N LEU A 136 24.06 -2.25 2.09
CA LEU A 136 23.18 -1.90 0.97
C LEU A 136 23.93 -1.49 -0.28
N SER A 137 23.30 -1.69 -1.42
CA SER A 137 23.71 -1.15 -2.70
C SER A 137 22.53 -0.55 -3.43
N VAL A 138 22.77 0.53 -4.18
CA VAL A 138 21.76 1.20 -5.01
C VAL A 138 22.25 1.20 -6.46
N GLU A 139 21.35 0.85 -7.37
CA GLU A 139 21.60 0.86 -8.81
C GLU A 139 20.54 1.70 -9.53
N LEU A 140 20.92 2.29 -10.65
CA LEU A 140 20.03 2.92 -11.62
C LEU A 140 20.50 2.58 -13.03
N GLU A 141 19.59 2.14 -13.90
CA GLU A 141 19.92 1.72 -15.28
C GLU A 141 21.02 0.63 -15.34
N GLY A 142 21.02 -0.29 -14.38
CA GLY A 142 22.01 -1.35 -14.26
C GLY A 142 23.41 -0.87 -13.81
N LYS A 143 23.56 0.40 -13.43
CA LYS A 143 24.81 0.97 -12.94
C LYS A 143 24.74 1.15 -11.43
N SER A 144 25.77 0.69 -10.73
CA SER A 144 25.92 0.94 -9.30
C SER A 144 26.15 2.43 -9.03
N LEU A 145 25.48 2.97 -8.03
CA LEU A 145 25.59 4.35 -7.60
C LEU A 145 26.47 4.45 -6.34
N ASP A 146 27.28 5.50 -6.28
CA ASP A 146 28.02 5.84 -5.06
C ASP A 146 27.08 6.52 -4.05
N VAL A 147 26.78 5.84 -2.96
CA VAL A 147 25.93 6.33 -1.87
C VAL A 147 26.74 6.88 -0.70
N SER A 148 28.06 6.90 -0.75
CA SER A 148 28.94 7.27 0.38
C SER A 148 28.69 8.68 0.92
N LYS A 149 28.19 9.60 0.10
CA LYS A 149 27.81 10.98 0.45
C LYS A 149 26.28 11.19 0.51
N ALA A 150 25.52 10.14 0.23
CA ALA A 150 24.07 10.15 0.17
C ALA A 150 23.42 9.41 1.34
N LEU A 151 24.21 8.72 2.18
CA LEU A 151 23.72 7.92 3.29
C LEU A 151 23.80 8.72 4.60
N PHE A 152 22.67 8.85 5.28
CA PHE A 152 22.53 9.61 6.52
C PHE A 152 21.64 8.86 7.51
N ARG A 153 21.71 9.27 8.77
CA ARG A 153 20.75 8.92 9.83
C ARG A 153 20.28 10.19 10.52
N THR A 154 19.17 10.11 11.23
CA THR A 154 18.72 11.19 12.11
C THR A 154 19.22 10.96 13.54
N ALA A 155 19.51 12.02 14.26
CA ALA A 155 19.73 11.92 15.70
C ALA A 155 18.40 11.59 16.39
N PRO A 156 18.40 10.76 17.47
CA PRO A 156 17.20 10.48 18.22
C PRO A 156 16.48 11.74 18.69
N GLY A 157 15.21 11.91 18.34
CA GLY A 157 14.39 13.06 18.71
C GLY A 157 14.73 14.37 17.97
N SER A 158 15.60 14.34 16.96
CA SER A 158 15.98 15.49 16.13
C SER A 158 15.74 15.18 14.64
N ALA A 159 15.56 16.24 13.85
CA ALA A 159 15.56 16.18 12.39
C ALA A 159 16.97 16.37 11.79
N ASP A 160 18.01 16.55 12.63
CA ASP A 160 19.37 16.77 12.16
C ASP A 160 19.91 15.53 11.45
N LEU A 161 20.47 15.76 10.28
CA LEU A 161 21.08 14.71 9.45
C LEU A 161 22.54 14.51 9.85
N ILE A 162 22.88 13.29 10.18
CA ILE A 162 24.25 12.85 10.51
C ILE A 162 24.71 11.93 9.39
N PRO A 163 25.84 12.21 8.70
CA PRO A 163 26.39 11.29 7.71
C PRO A 163 26.58 9.91 8.33
N HIS A 164 26.14 8.88 7.61
CA HIS A 164 26.30 7.49 8.03
C HIS A 164 27.36 6.81 7.18
N THR A 165 28.20 6.03 7.83
CA THR A 165 29.25 5.23 7.18
C THR A 165 29.26 3.83 7.75
N GLY A 166 29.43 2.82 6.88
CA GLY A 166 29.38 1.41 7.28
C GLY A 166 27.98 0.84 7.22
N SER A 167 27.79 -0.30 7.86
CA SER A 167 26.53 -1.04 7.89
C SER A 167 25.51 -0.36 8.81
N ILE A 168 24.23 -0.59 8.56
CA ILE A 168 23.13 -0.14 9.42
C ILE A 168 22.92 -1.23 10.48
N GLU A 169 23.13 -0.89 11.76
CA GLU A 169 23.02 -1.86 12.84
C GLU A 169 21.58 -2.32 13.11
N PRO A 170 21.37 -3.49 13.74
CA PRO A 170 20.05 -3.98 14.11
C PRO A 170 19.21 -2.94 14.88
N GLY A 171 17.98 -2.69 14.42
CA GLY A 171 17.06 -1.71 14.99
C GLY A 171 17.37 -0.25 14.62
N GLU A 172 18.45 0.00 13.88
CA GLU A 172 18.76 1.34 13.36
C GLU A 172 18.04 1.59 12.02
N SER A 173 18.04 2.86 11.63
CA SER A 173 17.53 3.30 10.35
C SER A 173 18.48 4.26 9.67
N ALA A 174 18.40 4.29 8.33
CA ALA A 174 19.16 5.22 7.51
C ALA A 174 18.30 5.82 6.41
N ILE A 175 18.72 6.98 5.92
CA ILE A 175 18.14 7.69 4.79
C ILE A 175 19.15 7.67 3.66
N VAL A 176 18.75 7.17 2.49
CA VAL A 176 19.51 7.28 1.26
C VAL A 176 18.89 8.37 0.39
N PHE A 177 19.63 9.42 0.12
CA PHE A 177 19.24 10.47 -0.81
C PHE A 177 19.53 10.02 -2.24
N LEU A 178 18.48 9.77 -3.00
CA LEU A 178 18.55 9.10 -4.31
C LEU A 178 18.82 10.07 -5.44
N SER A 179 18.04 11.15 -5.51
CA SER A 179 18.18 12.12 -6.60
C SER A 179 17.61 13.49 -6.28
N GLU A 180 18.10 14.47 -7.02
CA GLU A 180 17.54 15.81 -7.16
C GLU A 180 17.83 16.37 -8.57
N PHE A 181 17.29 17.54 -8.89
CA PHE A 181 17.58 18.19 -10.17
C PHE A 181 19.06 18.59 -10.27
N THR A 182 19.64 18.41 -11.44
CA THR A 182 21.07 18.69 -11.64
C THR A 182 21.42 20.16 -11.38
N PRO A 183 22.44 20.44 -10.53
CA PRO A 183 22.86 21.81 -10.26
C PRO A 183 23.53 22.51 -11.45
N GLN A 184 23.90 21.77 -12.53
CA GLN A 184 24.50 22.31 -13.73
C GLN A 184 23.49 23.00 -14.67
N GLN A 185 22.21 22.87 -14.41
CA GLN A 185 21.15 23.47 -15.20
C GLN A 185 20.30 24.40 -14.35
N ALA A 186 19.86 25.51 -14.94
CA ALA A 186 18.91 26.38 -14.27
C ALA A 186 17.54 25.70 -14.17
N LEU A 187 16.95 25.75 -12.98
CA LEU A 187 15.57 25.33 -12.79
C LEU A 187 14.64 26.13 -13.74
N PRO A 188 13.71 25.45 -14.40
CA PRO A 188 12.64 26.15 -15.13
C PRO A 188 11.92 27.15 -14.23
N VAL A 189 11.54 28.30 -14.80
CA VAL A 189 10.99 29.44 -14.04
C VAL A 189 9.73 29.05 -13.27
N ASP A 190 8.89 28.20 -13.86
CA ASP A 190 7.65 27.70 -13.28
C ASP A 190 7.84 26.69 -12.13
N TRP A 191 9.08 26.26 -11.86
CA TRP A 191 9.39 25.28 -10.80
C TRP A 191 10.04 25.88 -9.58
N LYS A 192 10.58 27.09 -9.69
CA LYS A 192 11.32 27.73 -8.59
C LYS A 192 10.49 27.92 -7.32
N GLN A 193 9.17 28.00 -7.44
CA GLN A 193 8.32 28.37 -6.32
C GLN A 193 8.16 27.26 -5.26
N ASN A 194 8.15 25.99 -5.69
CA ASN A 194 7.93 24.85 -4.79
C ASN A 194 8.96 23.71 -4.98
N TYR A 195 10.10 24.02 -5.59
CA TYR A 195 11.20 23.08 -5.70
C TYR A 195 11.91 22.94 -4.35
N ILE A 196 12.06 21.72 -3.89
CA ILE A 196 12.78 21.38 -2.67
C ILE A 196 14.05 20.61 -3.06
N GLY A 197 15.19 21.24 -2.92
CA GLY A 197 16.51 20.58 -3.05
C GLY A 197 16.79 19.67 -1.86
N CYS A 198 17.76 18.77 -2.00
CA CYS A 198 18.21 17.98 -0.87
C CYS A 198 18.85 18.88 0.21
N PRO A 199 18.81 18.46 1.48
CA PRO A 199 19.35 19.26 2.58
C PRO A 199 20.82 19.64 2.39
N ALA A 200 21.22 20.78 2.95
CA ALA A 200 22.60 21.26 2.85
C ALA A 200 23.60 20.21 3.36
N GLY A 201 24.66 19.99 2.58
CA GLY A 201 25.68 18.98 2.86
C GLY A 201 25.38 17.58 2.34
N VAL A 202 24.19 17.33 1.82
CA VAL A 202 23.83 16.08 1.13
C VAL A 202 24.29 16.17 -0.33
N VAL A 203 24.91 15.09 -0.80
CA VAL A 203 25.13 14.85 -2.23
C VAL A 203 24.33 13.63 -2.61
N PRO A 204 23.24 13.77 -3.40
CA PRO A 204 22.42 12.63 -3.77
C PRO A 204 23.18 11.64 -4.64
N ALA A 205 22.76 10.39 -4.64
CA ALA A 205 23.39 9.31 -5.41
C ALA A 205 23.32 9.54 -6.93
N SER A 206 22.37 10.34 -7.40
CA SER A 206 22.23 10.70 -8.81
C SER A 206 21.62 12.09 -9.01
N TYR A 207 21.72 12.60 -10.23
CA TYR A 207 21.10 13.87 -10.62
C TYR A 207 20.14 13.66 -11.79
N VAL A 208 18.96 14.28 -11.71
CA VAL A 208 17.97 14.30 -12.78
C VAL A 208 18.22 15.51 -13.66
N ASN A 209 18.46 15.30 -14.93
CA ASN A 209 18.65 16.34 -15.92
C ASN A 209 17.46 16.51 -16.88
N ARG A 210 16.54 15.55 -16.87
CA ARG A 210 15.32 15.54 -17.67
C ARG A 210 14.15 15.09 -16.82
N ILE A 211 13.11 15.89 -16.78
CA ILE A 211 11.90 15.55 -16.08
C ILE A 211 10.93 14.89 -17.04
N ARG A 212 10.54 13.69 -16.70
CA ARG A 212 9.51 12.95 -17.41
C ARG A 212 8.14 13.38 -16.93
N ARG A 213 7.27 13.73 -17.85
CA ARG A 213 5.90 14.12 -17.57
C ARG A 213 4.98 13.36 -18.52
N GLY A 214 3.80 12.99 -18.01
CA GLY A 214 2.84 12.26 -18.83
C GLY A 214 3.19 10.79 -18.98
N THR A 215 2.62 10.17 -20.00
CA THR A 215 2.86 8.75 -20.35
C THR A 215 4.21 8.61 -21.00
N ASP A 216 5.09 7.77 -20.42
CA ASP A 216 6.49 7.58 -20.85
C ASP A 216 7.05 6.25 -20.28
N MET A 217 8.23 5.87 -20.76
CA MET A 217 9.03 4.78 -20.19
C MET A 217 10.17 5.37 -19.35
N GLY A 218 10.39 4.80 -18.16
CA GLY A 218 11.41 5.26 -17.23
C GLY A 218 12.24 4.14 -16.64
N ASN A 219 13.17 4.52 -15.75
CA ASN A 219 13.97 3.58 -14.98
C ASN A 219 13.75 3.80 -13.49
N SER A 220 13.74 2.72 -12.73
CA SER A 220 13.56 2.69 -11.28
C SER A 220 14.91 2.49 -10.61
N PHE A 221 15.08 3.08 -9.44
CA PHE A 221 16.16 2.70 -8.53
C PHE A 221 15.97 1.27 -8.07
N ARG A 222 17.07 0.53 -7.99
CA ARG A 222 17.13 -0.79 -7.37
C ARG A 222 17.93 -0.71 -6.09
N LEU A 223 17.32 -1.07 -4.98
CA LEU A 223 17.98 -1.23 -3.69
C LEU A 223 18.14 -2.72 -3.40
N LYS A 224 19.36 -3.13 -3.02
CA LYS A 224 19.65 -4.49 -2.53
C LYS A 224 20.32 -4.42 -1.19
N THR A 225 20.00 -5.41 -0.34
CA THR A 225 20.59 -5.60 0.98
C THR A 225 21.00 -7.05 1.20
N ASN A 226 21.93 -7.29 2.11
CA ASN A 226 22.38 -8.64 2.49
C ASN A 226 21.41 -9.35 3.45
N VAL A 227 20.55 -8.60 4.16
CA VAL A 227 19.51 -9.10 5.07
C VAL A 227 18.23 -8.27 4.90
N PRO A 228 17.05 -8.79 5.32
CA PRO A 228 15.78 -8.10 5.10
C PRO A 228 15.69 -6.75 5.82
N VAL A 229 15.11 -5.79 5.13
CA VAL A 229 14.84 -4.44 5.62
C VAL A 229 13.40 -4.05 5.28
N SER A 230 12.88 -3.03 5.97
CA SER A 230 11.69 -2.30 5.55
C SER A 230 12.12 -1.00 4.84
N VAL A 231 11.44 -0.66 3.76
CA VAL A 231 11.78 0.52 2.93
C VAL A 231 10.55 1.39 2.73
N ALA A 232 10.70 2.69 2.95
CA ALA A 232 9.72 3.70 2.54
C ALA A 232 10.41 4.79 1.72
N THR A 233 9.77 5.26 0.66
CA THR A 233 10.26 6.41 -0.11
C THR A 233 9.56 7.69 0.32
N ILE A 234 10.28 8.81 0.24
CA ILE A 234 9.79 10.14 0.59
C ILE A 234 10.07 11.10 -0.56
N PHE A 235 9.02 11.80 -1.01
CA PHE A 235 9.13 12.76 -2.10
C PHE A 235 8.13 13.93 -1.95
N PRO A 236 8.57 15.18 -1.98
CA PRO A 236 9.95 15.60 -1.78
C PRO A 236 10.40 15.39 -0.33
N PHE A 237 11.66 15.00 -0.14
CA PHE A 237 12.24 14.98 1.21
C PHE A 237 12.33 16.41 1.76
N GLY A 238 11.94 16.61 3.02
CA GLY A 238 11.83 17.95 3.61
C GLY A 238 10.67 18.77 3.03
N GLY A 239 9.71 18.11 2.42
CA GLY A 239 8.68 18.69 1.57
C GLY A 239 7.57 19.49 2.22
N ALA A 240 7.64 19.80 3.53
CA ALA A 240 6.60 20.63 4.18
C ALA A 240 6.37 21.98 3.47
N GLU A 241 7.43 22.57 2.92
CA GLU A 241 7.34 23.81 2.13
C GLU A 241 6.73 23.62 0.73
N SER A 242 6.69 22.39 0.23
CA SER A 242 6.03 22.08 -1.05
C SER A 242 4.52 21.94 -0.93
N TYR A 243 4.01 21.77 0.29
CA TYR A 243 2.60 21.49 0.63
C TYR A 243 2.06 20.15 0.12
N ILE A 244 2.85 19.38 -0.63
CA ILE A 244 2.41 18.12 -1.26
C ILE A 244 3.40 16.95 -1.07
N PRO A 245 4.05 16.78 0.11
CA PRO A 245 4.96 15.66 0.33
C PRO A 245 4.18 14.33 0.35
N SER A 246 4.80 13.28 -0.17
CA SER A 246 4.26 11.92 -0.16
C SER A 246 5.30 10.95 0.38
N ALA A 247 4.85 10.00 1.18
CA ALA A 247 5.66 8.86 1.63
C ALA A 247 4.95 7.57 1.23
N THR A 248 5.72 6.59 0.76
CA THR A 248 5.19 5.32 0.25
C THR A 248 5.99 4.17 0.82
N LEU A 249 5.30 3.20 1.45
CA LEU A 249 5.90 1.91 1.78
C LEU A 249 6.23 1.18 0.48
N VAL A 250 7.46 0.66 0.37
CA VAL A 250 7.91 -0.10 -0.79
C VAL A 250 7.90 -1.59 -0.46
N LEU A 251 7.17 -2.36 -1.24
CA LEU A 251 7.10 -3.81 -1.13
C LEU A 251 8.26 -4.47 -1.90
N PRO A 252 8.92 -5.47 -1.31
CA PRO A 252 10.05 -6.15 -1.95
C PRO A 252 9.61 -6.98 -3.17
N VAL A 253 10.56 -7.28 -4.06
CA VAL A 253 10.33 -8.11 -5.25
C VAL A 253 9.70 -9.45 -4.90
N ALA A 254 10.02 -10.03 -3.75
CA ALA A 254 9.44 -11.29 -3.27
C ALA A 254 7.91 -11.28 -3.14
N SER A 255 7.31 -10.10 -2.92
CA SER A 255 5.86 -9.92 -2.82
C SER A 255 5.18 -9.59 -4.15
N TRP A 256 5.94 -9.45 -5.25
CA TRP A 256 5.39 -9.13 -6.56
C TRP A 256 4.69 -10.32 -7.20
N ALA A 257 3.78 -10.06 -8.13
CA ALA A 257 3.03 -11.09 -8.83
C ALA A 257 2.92 -10.78 -10.34
N LYS A 258 2.21 -11.66 -11.05
CA LYS A 258 2.00 -11.53 -12.50
C LYS A 258 0.62 -10.99 -12.86
N GLU A 259 -0.27 -10.89 -11.88
CA GLU A 259 -1.65 -10.46 -12.08
C GLU A 259 -1.96 -9.32 -11.11
N HIS A 260 -2.54 -8.24 -11.64
CA HIS A 260 -2.88 -7.07 -10.86
C HIS A 260 -4.18 -6.44 -11.37
N ILE A 261 -4.84 -5.71 -10.50
CA ILE A 261 -5.83 -4.70 -10.88
C ILE A 261 -5.20 -3.34 -10.62
N LEU A 262 -5.16 -2.50 -11.64
CA LEU A 262 -4.63 -1.16 -11.53
C LEU A 262 -5.58 -0.31 -10.70
N VAL A 263 -5.04 0.40 -9.71
CA VAL A 263 -5.75 1.35 -8.87
C VAL A 263 -5.03 2.69 -8.93
N ASN A 264 -5.72 3.73 -9.38
CA ASN A 264 -5.22 5.10 -9.31
C ASN A 264 -5.56 5.73 -7.96
N GLY A 265 -4.87 6.81 -7.60
CA GLY A 265 -5.13 7.51 -6.35
C GLY A 265 -6.49 8.19 -6.31
N TRP A 266 -6.85 8.93 -7.37
CA TRP A 266 -8.11 9.66 -7.49
C TRP A 266 -8.33 10.09 -8.94
N GLU A 267 -9.54 10.59 -9.23
CA GLU A 267 -9.86 11.18 -10.54
C GLU A 267 -9.03 12.44 -10.86
N ALA A 268 -9.01 12.84 -12.12
CA ALA A 268 -8.30 14.04 -12.54
C ALA A 268 -8.95 15.31 -11.99
N SER A 269 -8.12 16.29 -11.70
CA SER A 269 -8.49 17.64 -11.30
C SER A 269 -7.94 18.68 -12.28
N GLU A 270 -8.15 19.97 -12.00
CA GLU A 270 -7.48 21.06 -12.74
C GLU A 270 -5.96 21.01 -12.57
N ALA A 271 -5.48 20.60 -11.39
CA ALA A 271 -4.07 20.60 -11.02
C ALA A 271 -3.35 19.27 -11.33
N GLY A 272 -4.04 18.14 -11.24
CA GLY A 272 -3.41 16.81 -11.30
C GLY A 272 -4.13 15.79 -12.15
N ARG A 273 -3.43 14.70 -12.42
CA ARG A 273 -3.89 13.58 -13.23
C ARG A 273 -3.66 12.26 -12.52
N PRO A 274 -4.59 11.30 -12.65
CA PRO A 274 -4.33 9.91 -12.30
C PRO A 274 -3.04 9.40 -12.92
N SER A 275 -2.27 8.66 -12.14
CA SER A 275 -1.00 8.09 -12.58
C SER A 275 -0.87 6.63 -12.18
N ALA A 276 -0.15 5.88 -12.97
CA ALA A 276 0.27 4.52 -12.66
C ALA A 276 1.70 4.32 -13.17
N GLN A 277 2.51 3.58 -12.41
CA GLN A 277 3.85 3.16 -12.81
C GLN A 277 3.95 1.66 -12.62
N ILE A 278 4.14 0.91 -13.70
CA ILE A 278 4.26 -0.56 -13.71
C ILE A 278 5.73 -0.89 -13.87
N VAL A 279 6.30 -1.60 -12.90
CA VAL A 279 7.75 -1.85 -12.80
C VAL A 279 8.05 -3.33 -13.03
N ALA A 280 9.11 -3.62 -13.79
CA ALA A 280 9.64 -4.96 -14.00
C ALA A 280 10.96 -5.17 -13.26
N SER A 281 11.11 -6.32 -12.59
CA SER A 281 12.36 -6.72 -11.91
C SER A 281 13.28 -7.56 -12.79
N GLU A 282 12.80 -7.99 -13.96
CA GLU A 282 13.52 -8.87 -14.89
C GLU A 282 13.45 -8.34 -16.32
N ASP A 283 14.50 -8.67 -17.12
CA ASP A 283 14.52 -8.36 -18.55
C ASP A 283 13.44 -9.14 -19.31
N ASP A 284 13.05 -8.59 -20.46
CA ASP A 284 12.06 -9.20 -21.36
C ASP A 284 10.73 -9.53 -20.68
N THR A 285 10.28 -8.66 -19.80
CA THR A 285 8.96 -8.76 -19.17
C THR A 285 7.91 -8.15 -20.10
N GLU A 286 6.97 -8.97 -20.58
CA GLU A 286 5.81 -8.47 -21.29
C GLU A 286 4.69 -8.17 -20.28
N VAL A 287 4.15 -6.95 -20.36
CA VAL A 287 3.02 -6.48 -19.56
C VAL A 287 1.85 -6.23 -20.49
N THR A 288 0.74 -6.91 -20.26
CA THR A 288 -0.50 -6.73 -21.01
C THR A 288 -1.53 -6.07 -20.12
N ILE A 289 -2.09 -4.96 -20.60
CA ILE A 289 -3.15 -4.21 -19.90
C ILE A 289 -4.44 -4.32 -20.70
N ILE A 290 -5.53 -4.73 -20.05
CA ILE A 290 -6.90 -4.56 -20.57
C ILE A 290 -7.45 -3.31 -19.87
N PRO A 291 -7.37 -2.14 -20.52
CA PRO A 291 -7.65 -0.89 -19.85
C PRO A 291 -9.15 -0.62 -19.76
N LYS A 292 -9.58 -0.01 -18.65
CA LYS A 292 -10.97 0.42 -18.41
C LYS A 292 -11.36 1.61 -19.31
N HIS A 293 -10.39 2.46 -19.62
CA HIS A 293 -10.48 3.59 -20.55
C HIS A 293 -9.31 3.56 -21.52
N ASP A 294 -9.43 4.22 -22.68
CA ASP A 294 -8.33 4.30 -23.63
C ASP A 294 -7.05 4.81 -22.94
N ILE A 295 -5.94 4.13 -23.17
CA ILE A 295 -4.62 4.61 -22.82
C ILE A 295 -4.16 5.57 -23.92
N GLN A 296 -3.80 6.79 -23.54
CA GLN A 296 -3.31 7.82 -24.47
C GLN A 296 -1.88 7.55 -24.88
N ASP A 297 -1.53 7.88 -26.12
CA ASP A 297 -0.15 7.86 -26.59
C ASP A 297 0.75 8.74 -25.72
N GLY A 298 1.98 8.29 -25.54
CA GLY A 298 3.01 9.01 -24.80
C GLY A 298 4.37 8.93 -25.47
N GLU A 299 5.41 9.42 -24.79
CA GLU A 299 6.77 9.38 -25.32
C GLU A 299 7.30 7.94 -25.30
N GLY A 300 7.48 7.34 -26.48
CA GLY A 300 7.87 5.94 -26.61
C GLY A 300 6.81 4.92 -26.19
N VAL A 301 5.56 5.36 -25.95
CA VAL A 301 4.46 4.51 -25.53
C VAL A 301 3.31 4.67 -26.51
N THR A 302 2.95 3.58 -27.17
CA THR A 302 1.73 3.52 -27.97
C THR A 302 0.54 3.24 -27.04
N GLY A 303 -0.50 4.03 -27.15
CA GLY A 303 -1.73 3.87 -26.37
C GLY A 303 -2.49 2.59 -26.69
N GLY A 304 -3.56 2.36 -25.96
CA GLY A 304 -4.44 1.18 -26.10
C GLY A 304 -5.91 1.54 -26.01
N ARG A 305 -6.77 0.77 -26.65
CA ARG A 305 -8.24 0.99 -26.61
C ARG A 305 -8.83 0.32 -25.38
N ALA A 306 -9.81 0.98 -24.78
CA ALA A 306 -10.61 0.42 -23.67
C ALA A 306 -11.15 -0.98 -24.01
N GLY A 307 -11.01 -1.93 -23.09
CA GLY A 307 -11.46 -3.31 -23.23
C GLY A 307 -10.64 -4.18 -24.19
N HIS A 308 -9.57 -3.65 -24.80
CA HIS A 308 -8.70 -4.42 -25.70
C HIS A 308 -7.29 -4.53 -25.12
N PRO A 309 -6.62 -5.69 -25.24
CA PRO A 309 -5.27 -5.86 -24.74
C PRO A 309 -4.29 -4.89 -25.40
N ALA A 310 -3.51 -4.19 -24.58
CA ALA A 310 -2.34 -3.41 -24.98
C ALA A 310 -1.11 -4.00 -24.30
N THR A 311 -0.08 -4.36 -25.10
CA THR A 311 1.12 -5.06 -24.60
C THR A 311 2.34 -4.16 -24.69
N TYR A 312 3.12 -4.13 -23.62
CA TYR A 312 4.34 -3.36 -23.45
C TYR A 312 5.48 -4.29 -23.02
N ARG A 313 6.69 -4.02 -23.49
CA ARG A 313 7.88 -4.79 -23.11
C ARG A 313 8.78 -3.96 -22.23
N LEU A 314 9.14 -4.49 -21.08
CA LEU A 314 9.99 -3.84 -20.08
C LEU A 314 11.27 -4.64 -19.86
N GLY A 315 12.39 -3.93 -19.75
CA GLY A 315 13.65 -4.47 -19.24
C GLY A 315 13.70 -4.41 -17.72
N LYS A 316 14.71 -5.03 -17.15
CA LYS A 316 14.97 -5.03 -15.71
C LYS A 316 15.15 -3.60 -15.17
N GLY A 317 14.36 -3.26 -14.18
CA GLY A 317 14.35 -1.92 -13.56
C GLY A 317 13.67 -0.84 -14.42
N GLN A 318 13.10 -1.19 -15.56
CA GLN A 318 12.27 -0.25 -16.32
C GLN A 318 10.86 -0.20 -15.75
N HIS A 319 10.23 0.94 -15.93
CA HIS A 319 8.81 1.10 -15.65
C HIS A 319 8.06 1.78 -16.81
N LEU A 320 6.83 1.35 -17.01
CA LEU A 320 5.85 2.04 -17.82
C LEU A 320 5.10 3.03 -16.94
N GLN A 321 5.18 4.32 -17.26
CA GLN A 321 4.39 5.36 -16.60
C GLN A 321 3.21 5.74 -17.49
N ILE A 322 2.00 5.74 -16.93
CA ILE A 322 0.79 6.23 -17.58
C ILE A 322 0.22 7.37 -16.76
N VAL A 323 0.07 8.54 -17.38
CA VAL A 323 -0.51 9.75 -16.75
C VAL A 323 -1.48 10.37 -17.72
N GLN A 324 -2.75 10.38 -17.38
CA GLN A 324 -3.78 10.82 -18.30
C GLN A 324 -5.02 11.39 -17.57
N GLN A 325 -5.97 11.95 -18.33
CA GLN A 325 -7.18 12.55 -17.79
C GLN A 325 -8.15 11.50 -17.23
N LYS A 326 -8.30 10.37 -17.90
CA LYS A 326 -9.22 9.32 -17.48
C LYS A 326 -8.51 8.32 -16.57
N GLU A 327 -9.12 8.07 -15.45
CA GLU A 327 -8.67 7.08 -14.47
C GLU A 327 -8.70 5.67 -15.06
N LEU A 328 -7.68 4.86 -14.75
CA LEU A 328 -7.57 3.48 -15.20
C LEU A 328 -7.88 2.46 -14.08
N THR A 329 -8.37 2.90 -12.94
CA THR A 329 -8.77 1.99 -11.85
C THR A 329 -9.74 0.92 -12.37
N GLY A 330 -9.46 -0.33 -12.04
CA GLY A 330 -10.18 -1.50 -12.52
C GLY A 330 -9.62 -2.11 -13.81
N SER A 331 -8.56 -1.54 -14.40
CA SER A 331 -7.87 -2.17 -15.53
C SER A 331 -7.15 -3.43 -15.07
N ILE A 332 -7.28 -4.51 -15.83
CA ILE A 332 -6.60 -5.78 -15.56
C ILE A 332 -5.21 -5.73 -16.16
N VAL A 333 -4.21 -6.08 -15.37
CA VAL A 333 -2.80 -6.11 -15.76
C VAL A 333 -2.25 -7.51 -15.55
N THR A 334 -1.70 -8.10 -16.61
CA THR A 334 -1.02 -9.40 -16.55
C THR A 334 0.41 -9.24 -17.08
N SER A 335 1.33 -10.06 -16.58
CA SER A 335 2.71 -10.05 -17.02
C SER A 335 3.31 -11.44 -17.12
N THR A 336 4.33 -11.59 -17.98
CA THR A 336 5.04 -12.87 -18.14
C THR A 336 5.95 -13.19 -16.96
N LYS A 337 6.42 -12.16 -16.25
CA LYS A 337 7.27 -12.24 -15.05
C LYS A 337 6.72 -11.34 -13.95
N PRO A 338 7.09 -11.53 -12.67
CA PRO A 338 6.57 -10.69 -11.59
C PRO A 338 6.81 -9.20 -11.82
N THR A 339 5.76 -8.41 -11.61
CA THR A 339 5.75 -6.94 -11.69
C THR A 339 5.11 -6.34 -10.47
N THR A 340 5.18 -5.04 -10.34
CA THR A 340 4.43 -4.27 -9.33
C THR A 340 3.86 -3.01 -9.95
N ILE A 341 2.85 -2.43 -9.28
CA ILE A 341 2.19 -1.20 -9.71
C ILE A 341 2.24 -0.18 -8.58
N PHE A 342 2.68 1.05 -8.91
CA PHE A 342 2.48 2.22 -8.08
C PHE A 342 1.29 2.99 -8.66
N GLY A 343 0.20 3.05 -7.92
CA GLY A 343 -0.97 3.85 -8.27
C GLY A 343 -0.91 5.22 -7.61
N GLY A 344 -1.39 6.24 -8.30
CA GLY A 344 -1.28 7.58 -7.76
C GLY A 344 -2.11 8.62 -8.49
N ASN A 345 -1.87 9.87 -8.09
CA ASN A 345 -2.34 11.08 -8.76
C ASN A 345 -1.32 12.20 -8.51
N SER A 346 -0.99 12.94 -9.54
CA SER A 346 0.05 13.98 -9.46
C SER A 346 -0.34 15.20 -8.61
N CYS A 347 -1.64 15.43 -8.36
CA CYS A 347 -2.17 16.45 -7.45
C CYS A 347 -3.70 16.24 -7.32
N ALA A 348 -4.12 15.40 -6.41
CA ALA A 348 -5.51 15.04 -6.22
C ALA A 348 -6.24 16.03 -5.32
N PHE A 349 -7.42 16.48 -5.72
CA PHE A 349 -8.42 17.08 -4.83
C PHE A 349 -9.34 15.96 -4.30
N VAL A 350 -9.36 15.77 -2.99
CA VAL A 350 -10.19 14.75 -2.35
C VAL A 350 -11.04 15.38 -1.25
N PRO A 351 -12.35 15.54 -1.46
CA PRO A 351 -13.11 15.30 -2.70
C PRO A 351 -12.74 16.25 -3.84
N ALA A 352 -13.22 15.99 -5.05
CA ALA A 352 -12.84 16.69 -6.29
C ALA A 352 -13.00 18.22 -6.29
N LEU A 353 -13.80 18.78 -5.39
CA LEU A 353 -14.01 20.21 -5.23
C LEU A 353 -13.23 20.85 -4.07
N ALA A 354 -12.31 20.11 -3.45
CA ALA A 354 -11.41 20.65 -2.42
C ALA A 354 -10.51 21.74 -3.01
N LEU A 355 -10.11 22.72 -2.19
CA LEU A 355 -9.30 23.87 -2.65
C LEU A 355 -7.80 23.59 -2.67
N ALA A 356 -7.34 22.49 -2.08
CA ALA A 356 -5.94 22.11 -2.01
C ALA A 356 -5.77 20.68 -2.48
N CYS A 357 -4.68 20.41 -3.18
CA CYS A 357 -4.39 19.08 -3.68
C CYS A 357 -3.14 18.50 -3.02
N ASP A 358 -3.10 17.16 -2.95
CA ASP A 358 -1.93 16.41 -2.55
C ASP A 358 -1.53 15.38 -3.61
N THR A 359 -0.24 15.05 -3.65
CA THR A 359 0.24 13.94 -4.46
C THR A 359 -0.09 12.64 -3.76
N LEU A 360 -0.75 11.76 -4.48
CA LEU A 360 -1.01 10.39 -4.03
C LEU A 360 -0.07 9.44 -4.77
N SER A 361 0.59 8.58 -4.02
CA SER A 361 1.43 7.50 -4.57
C SER A 361 1.48 6.36 -3.57
N GLN A 362 1.08 5.17 -4.01
CA GLN A 362 1.11 3.97 -3.21
C GLN A 362 1.47 2.78 -4.10
N GLN A 363 2.38 1.93 -3.64
CA GLN A 363 2.57 0.62 -4.25
C GLN A 363 1.37 -0.25 -3.91
N ILE A 364 0.69 -0.75 -4.93
CA ILE A 364 -0.51 -1.55 -4.81
C ILE A 364 -0.09 -3.02 -4.69
N PRO A 365 -0.43 -3.73 -3.62
CA PRO A 365 -0.21 -5.17 -3.53
C PRO A 365 -0.85 -5.89 -4.71
N ALA A 366 -0.27 -7.01 -5.14
CA ALA A 366 -0.93 -7.89 -6.09
C ALA A 366 -2.27 -8.38 -5.50
N PHE A 367 -3.29 -8.59 -6.33
CA PHE A 367 -4.61 -8.93 -5.81
C PHE A 367 -4.63 -10.25 -5.02
N GLU A 368 -3.68 -11.15 -5.24
CA GLU A 368 -3.47 -12.35 -4.41
C GLU A 368 -3.20 -12.03 -2.93
N GLN A 369 -2.77 -10.79 -2.63
CA GLN A 369 -2.50 -10.29 -1.28
C GLN A 369 -3.64 -9.41 -0.74
N TRP A 370 -4.69 -9.20 -1.53
CA TRP A 370 -5.85 -8.46 -1.05
C TRP A 370 -6.63 -9.31 -0.07
N GLY A 371 -7.24 -8.65 0.91
CA GLY A 371 -8.04 -9.33 1.93
C GLY A 371 -9.50 -9.48 1.54
N ALA A 372 -10.18 -10.33 2.28
CA ALA A 372 -11.63 -10.49 2.24
C ALA A 372 -12.35 -9.74 3.38
N GLU A 373 -11.58 -9.12 4.29
CA GLU A 373 -12.13 -8.35 5.41
C GLU A 373 -11.23 -7.14 5.70
N TYR A 374 -11.85 -5.96 5.85
CA TYR A 374 -11.16 -4.73 6.20
C TYR A 374 -11.93 -3.94 7.25
N VAL A 375 -11.17 -3.33 8.17
CA VAL A 375 -11.69 -2.34 9.11
C VAL A 375 -11.43 -0.95 8.56
N ALA A 376 -12.48 -0.23 8.23
CA ALA A 376 -12.42 1.14 7.72
C ALA A 376 -12.59 2.12 8.88
N VAL A 377 -11.53 2.89 9.15
CA VAL A 377 -11.52 3.90 10.20
C VAL A 377 -11.19 5.25 9.57
N GLY A 378 -12.05 6.23 9.80
CA GLY A 378 -11.80 7.59 9.35
C GLY A 378 -10.66 8.26 10.12
N TYR A 379 -10.03 9.24 9.50
CA TYR A 379 -9.07 10.09 10.21
C TYR A 379 -9.77 10.95 11.28
N ARG A 380 -8.99 11.50 12.20
CA ARG A 380 -9.50 12.39 13.24
C ARG A 380 -10.22 13.60 12.63
N PRO A 381 -11.44 13.96 13.12
CA PRO A 381 -12.17 15.12 12.61
C PRO A 381 -11.33 16.40 12.71
N ARG A 382 -11.28 17.16 11.63
CA ARG A 382 -10.50 18.41 11.54
C ARG A 382 -11.24 19.63 12.07
N LEU A 383 -12.58 19.57 12.01
CA LEU A 383 -13.46 20.70 12.35
C LEU A 383 -14.20 20.52 13.69
N GLY A 384 -13.78 19.57 14.52
CA GLY A 384 -14.50 19.23 15.75
C GLY A 384 -15.87 18.57 15.50
N ASN A 385 -16.11 18.10 14.30
CA ASN A 385 -17.32 17.38 13.90
C ASN A 385 -16.96 15.90 13.68
N GLU A 386 -17.50 15.03 14.53
CA GLU A 386 -17.24 13.60 14.50
C GLU A 386 -17.80 12.89 13.26
N HIS A 387 -18.69 13.53 12.53
CA HIS A 387 -19.30 13.00 11.30
C HIS A 387 -18.87 13.76 10.04
N GLU A 388 -17.65 14.30 10.02
CA GLU A 388 -17.11 14.89 8.81
C GLU A 388 -17.10 13.83 7.69
N PRO A 389 -17.73 14.08 6.51
CA PRO A 389 -17.84 13.08 5.46
C PRO A 389 -16.48 12.77 4.82
N LEU A 390 -16.12 11.50 4.79
CA LEU A 390 -14.90 10.98 4.21
C LEU A 390 -15.23 10.10 3.01
N PRO A 391 -14.55 10.29 1.86
CA PRO A 391 -14.73 9.43 0.72
C PRO A 391 -13.98 8.11 0.91
N TYR A 392 -14.66 7.01 0.59
CA TYR A 392 -14.11 5.67 0.52
C TYR A 392 -14.23 5.14 -0.90
N ARG A 393 -13.27 4.29 -1.29
CA ARG A 393 -13.29 3.56 -2.55
C ARG A 393 -13.09 2.08 -2.28
N ILE A 394 -13.86 1.24 -2.95
CA ILE A 394 -13.71 -0.22 -2.95
C ILE A 394 -13.57 -0.68 -4.40
N VAL A 395 -12.63 -1.57 -4.63
CA VAL A 395 -12.41 -2.23 -5.92
C VAL A 395 -12.46 -3.74 -5.70
N ALA A 396 -13.24 -4.47 -6.50
CA ALA A 396 -13.31 -5.92 -6.41
C ALA A 396 -12.34 -6.60 -7.38
N ALA A 397 -11.73 -7.70 -6.93
CA ALA A 397 -10.82 -8.49 -7.76
C ALA A 397 -11.54 -9.55 -8.61
N ARG A 398 -12.76 -9.95 -8.25
CA ARG A 398 -13.51 -11.02 -8.91
C ARG A 398 -14.95 -10.62 -9.21
N ASP A 399 -15.53 -11.29 -10.23
CA ASP A 399 -16.94 -11.11 -10.55
C ASP A 399 -17.83 -11.67 -9.44
N GLY A 400 -18.98 -11.00 -9.21
CA GLY A 400 -19.94 -11.43 -8.23
C GLY A 400 -19.46 -11.33 -6.78
N THR A 401 -18.53 -10.43 -6.47
CA THR A 401 -18.09 -10.14 -5.10
C THR A 401 -19.22 -9.50 -4.32
N ILE A 402 -19.74 -10.21 -3.32
CA ILE A 402 -20.80 -9.74 -2.42
C ILE A 402 -20.16 -9.10 -1.21
N LEU A 403 -20.68 -7.94 -0.80
CA LEU A 403 -20.15 -7.14 0.30
C LEU A 403 -21.15 -7.09 1.46
N ASP A 404 -20.68 -7.38 2.65
CA ASP A 404 -21.39 -7.20 3.92
C ASP A 404 -20.66 -6.16 4.78
N TYR A 405 -21.42 -5.45 5.61
CA TYR A 405 -20.93 -4.34 6.43
C TYR A 405 -21.41 -4.45 7.88
N ASP A 406 -20.55 -4.13 8.82
CA ASP A 406 -20.84 -4.08 10.24
C ASP A 406 -20.39 -2.73 10.83
N PRO A 407 -21.21 -2.00 11.60
CA PRO A 407 -22.54 -2.37 12.12
C PRO A 407 -23.70 -2.16 11.14
N ALA A 408 -23.49 -1.41 10.04
CA ALA A 408 -24.51 -1.13 9.05
C ALA A 408 -23.86 -0.75 7.71
N ILE A 409 -24.62 -0.91 6.62
CA ILE A 409 -24.16 -0.50 5.28
C ILE A 409 -24.04 1.03 5.23
N PRO A 410 -22.85 1.61 4.97
CA PRO A 410 -22.71 3.04 4.79
C PRO A 410 -23.55 3.54 3.61
N ALA A 411 -24.06 4.77 3.71
CA ALA A 411 -24.92 5.34 2.66
C ALA A 411 -24.20 5.38 1.30
N GLY A 412 -24.78 4.71 0.30
CA GLY A 412 -24.20 4.61 -1.03
C GLY A 412 -23.10 3.58 -1.20
N ALA A 413 -22.77 2.81 -0.17
CA ALA A 413 -21.84 1.69 -0.29
C ALA A 413 -22.45 0.55 -1.14
N PRO A 414 -21.65 -0.13 -1.98
CA PRO A 414 -22.12 -1.23 -2.81
C PRO A 414 -22.37 -2.50 -1.98
N THR A 415 -23.28 -3.37 -2.44
CA THR A 415 -23.47 -4.71 -1.88
C THR A 415 -22.97 -5.81 -2.81
N ILE A 416 -22.65 -5.48 -4.05
CA ILE A 416 -22.08 -6.39 -5.03
C ILE A 416 -21.20 -5.60 -6.00
N LEU A 417 -20.06 -6.18 -6.39
CA LEU A 417 -19.15 -5.66 -7.40
C LEU A 417 -18.65 -6.80 -8.31
N ASN A 418 -18.28 -6.47 -9.54
CA ASN A 418 -17.59 -7.38 -10.45
C ASN A 418 -16.09 -7.03 -10.54
N ALA A 419 -15.30 -7.91 -11.15
CA ALA A 419 -13.86 -7.72 -11.32
C ALA A 419 -13.52 -6.36 -11.95
N GLY A 420 -12.66 -5.59 -11.28
CA GLY A 420 -12.28 -4.24 -11.71
C GLY A 420 -13.39 -3.19 -11.57
N GLU A 421 -14.55 -3.51 -11.02
CA GLU A 421 -15.52 -2.48 -10.65
C GLU A 421 -15.07 -1.73 -9.40
N MET A 422 -15.27 -0.42 -9.44
CA MET A 422 -14.96 0.50 -8.36
C MET A 422 -16.24 1.19 -7.89
N ALA A 423 -16.46 1.21 -6.59
CA ALA A 423 -17.49 2.03 -5.97
C ALA A 423 -16.87 3.16 -5.15
N VAL A 424 -17.54 4.30 -5.12
CA VAL A 424 -17.17 5.47 -4.31
C VAL A 424 -18.37 5.85 -3.46
N PHE A 425 -18.17 5.99 -2.15
CA PHE A 425 -19.21 6.39 -1.20
C PHE A 425 -18.60 7.21 -0.07
N GLN A 426 -19.41 7.69 0.85
CA GLN A 426 -18.96 8.49 1.99
C GLN A 426 -19.43 7.88 3.31
N ALA A 427 -18.58 7.96 4.34
CA ALA A 427 -18.93 7.69 5.72
C ALA A 427 -18.38 8.81 6.62
N GLY A 428 -18.94 8.99 7.79
CA GLY A 428 -18.47 10.00 8.75
C GLY A 428 -17.13 9.63 9.38
N SER A 429 -16.35 10.62 9.77
CA SER A 429 -15.04 10.41 10.41
C SER A 429 -15.13 9.60 11.72
N GLY A 430 -16.25 9.65 12.43
CA GLY A 430 -16.54 8.84 13.62
C GLY A 430 -17.24 7.51 13.33
N ASP A 431 -17.58 7.23 12.07
CA ASP A 431 -18.40 6.08 11.67
C ASP A 431 -17.51 4.96 11.12
N ALA A 432 -16.73 4.33 11.99
CA ALA A 432 -15.93 3.16 11.61
C ALA A 432 -16.85 2.00 11.22
N PHE A 433 -16.43 1.25 10.19
CA PHE A 433 -17.15 0.06 9.75
C PHE A 433 -16.19 -1.06 9.36
N VAL A 434 -16.68 -2.28 9.38
CA VAL A 434 -16.01 -3.43 8.78
C VAL A 434 -16.71 -3.74 7.47
N VAL A 435 -15.95 -4.03 6.43
CA VAL A 435 -16.46 -4.58 5.18
C VAL A 435 -15.89 -5.97 4.97
N ARG A 436 -16.76 -6.92 4.58
CA ARG A 436 -16.37 -8.32 4.31
C ARG A 436 -16.90 -8.75 2.96
N THR A 437 -16.18 -9.68 2.35
CA THR A 437 -16.68 -10.43 1.19
C THR A 437 -17.19 -11.81 1.62
N GLN A 438 -17.84 -12.54 0.71
CA GLN A 438 -18.37 -13.87 0.99
C GLN A 438 -17.29 -14.91 1.31
N ASP A 439 -16.07 -14.76 0.82
CA ASP A 439 -14.95 -15.68 1.02
C ASP A 439 -13.61 -15.04 0.60
N THR A 440 -12.51 -15.74 0.82
CA THR A 440 -11.15 -15.30 0.48
C THR A 440 -10.82 -15.35 -1.02
N GLU A 441 -11.65 -16.00 -1.83
CA GLU A 441 -11.48 -16.05 -3.28
C GLU A 441 -12.04 -14.82 -3.99
N HIS A 442 -12.81 -14.00 -3.26
CA HIS A 442 -13.37 -12.73 -3.73
C HIS A 442 -12.78 -11.53 -2.97
N PRO A 443 -11.45 -11.28 -3.06
CA PRO A 443 -10.81 -10.19 -2.33
C PRO A 443 -11.19 -8.81 -2.91
N ILE A 444 -11.09 -7.80 -2.04
CA ILE A 444 -11.36 -6.40 -2.40
C ILE A 444 -10.16 -5.51 -2.06
#